data_494b601f65968e6c2c7f7c8ef640216e
#
_entry.id   494b601f65968e6c2c7f7c8ef640216e
#
_cell.length_a   1.000
_cell.length_b   1.000
_cell.length_c   1.000
_cell.angle_alpha   90.00
_cell.angle_beta   90.00
_cell.angle_gamma   90.00
#
_symmetry.space_group_name_H-M   'P 1'
#
loop_
_entity.id
_entity.type
_entity.pdbx_description
1 polymer ?
#
loop_
_entity_poly.entity_id
_entity_poly.type
_entity_poly.pdbx_seq_one_letter_code
_entity_poly.pdbx_strand_id
1 'polypeptide(L)'
;MSNQNVKDSLVKVGRGIVKVGSKTKDVALESKDKLMEALDVNQNGKIDIEDIIILGLKTPGVHIDRTSFLEKQFMKNYPKHVIHDAILYNPAHAGIPVSEINAIADQVIEYERNCVSGISLALGVPGGIAMAATLPADIAQYYGYMLRAIQKLLYLYGFPEIYIENGTNIDDETMNLITLCLGVMYGVKGATSTLKMLSTALGRGVEKKLLSKALTKGTFYPMVKKISKW
;
A
#
# COMPACT_ATOMS: atom_id res chain seq x y z
N MET A 1 -25.29 -47.97 39.83
CA MET A 1 -24.22 -47.02 39.43
C MET A 1 -24.30 -45.81 40.36
N SER A 2 -23.28 -45.52 41.11
CA SER A 2 -23.30 -44.57 42.22
C SER A 2 -23.21 -43.16 41.69
N ASN A 3 -23.97 -42.22 42.29
CA ASN A 3 -24.01 -40.78 41.98
C ASN A 3 -22.61 -40.09 42.01
N GLN A 4 -21.64 -40.74 42.62
CA GLN A 4 -20.25 -40.32 42.73
C GLN A 4 -19.51 -40.37 41.38
N ASN A 5 -19.71 -41.45 40.61
CA ASN A 5 -19.08 -41.64 39.29
C ASN A 5 -19.53 -40.67 38.25
N VAL A 6 -20.77 -40.16 38.33
CA VAL A 6 -21.32 -39.13 37.40
C VAL A 6 -20.74 -37.77 37.75
N LYS A 7 -20.59 -37.44 39.02
CA LYS A 7 -19.94 -36.16 39.47
C LYS A 7 -18.48 -36.11 39.06
N ASP A 8 -17.72 -37.17 39.23
CA ASP A 8 -16.30 -37.24 38.85
C ASP A 8 -16.10 -37.13 37.32
N SER A 9 -17.04 -37.72 36.53
CA SER A 9 -17.03 -37.61 35.08
C SER A 9 -17.34 -36.19 34.62
N LEU A 10 -18.30 -35.49 35.25
CA LEU A 10 -18.66 -34.10 34.92
C LEU A 10 -17.52 -33.12 35.31
N VAL A 11 -16.82 -33.35 36.41
CA VAL A 11 -15.66 -32.56 36.81
C VAL A 11 -14.48 -32.75 35.85
N LYS A 12 -14.25 -33.98 35.35
CA LYS A 12 -13.22 -34.24 34.33
C LYS A 12 -13.54 -33.56 32.98
N VAL A 13 -14.79 -33.59 32.56
CA VAL A 13 -15.24 -32.90 31.32
C VAL A 13 -15.11 -31.39 31.51
N GLY A 14 -15.56 -30.83 32.63
CA GLY A 14 -15.40 -29.40 32.93
C GLY A 14 -13.94 -28.93 32.95
N ARG A 15 -13.03 -29.71 33.55
CA ARG A 15 -11.59 -29.41 33.51
C ARG A 15 -10.99 -29.55 32.11
N GLY A 16 -11.50 -30.46 31.28
CA GLY A 16 -11.10 -30.60 29.87
C GLY A 16 -11.52 -29.40 29.03
N ILE A 17 -12.74 -28.91 29.21
CA ILE A 17 -13.27 -27.73 28.51
C ILE A 17 -12.52 -26.45 28.90
N VAL A 18 -12.23 -26.27 30.20
CA VAL A 18 -11.45 -25.13 30.67
C VAL A 18 -10.00 -25.15 30.12
N LYS A 19 -9.38 -26.35 30.06
CA LYS A 19 -8.03 -26.52 29.50
C LYS A 19 -7.97 -26.30 27.98
N VAL A 20 -9.02 -26.65 27.23
CA VAL A 20 -9.15 -26.37 25.80
C VAL A 20 -9.40 -24.87 25.60
N GLY A 21 -10.24 -24.25 26.44
CA GLY A 21 -10.51 -22.80 26.37
C GLY A 21 -9.28 -21.93 26.71
N SER A 22 -8.43 -22.37 27.65
CA SER A 22 -7.16 -21.64 27.93
C SER A 22 -6.16 -21.81 26.80
N LYS A 23 -5.98 -23.02 26.27
CA LYS A 23 -5.08 -23.25 25.12
C LYS A 23 -5.48 -22.47 23.88
N THR A 24 -6.78 -22.35 23.58
CA THR A 24 -7.27 -21.54 22.46
C THR A 24 -7.06 -20.04 22.70
N LYS A 25 -7.16 -19.54 23.93
CA LYS A 25 -6.82 -18.16 24.28
C LYS A 25 -5.32 -17.88 24.17
N ASP A 26 -4.49 -18.77 24.65
CA ASP A 26 -3.02 -18.65 24.60
C ASP A 26 -2.52 -18.68 23.16
N VAL A 27 -3.05 -19.57 22.32
CA VAL A 27 -2.76 -19.64 20.88
C VAL A 27 -3.27 -18.38 20.15
N ALA A 28 -4.42 -17.85 20.52
CA ALA A 28 -4.95 -16.63 19.91
C ALA A 28 -4.14 -15.38 20.31
N LEU A 29 -3.66 -15.30 21.58
CA LEU A 29 -2.79 -14.23 22.04
C LEU A 29 -1.42 -14.32 21.36
N GLU A 30 -0.79 -15.49 21.33
CA GLU A 30 0.49 -15.70 20.65
C GLU A 30 0.41 -15.38 19.15
N SER A 31 -0.71 -15.71 18.50
CA SER A 31 -0.95 -15.36 17.10
C SER A 31 -1.12 -13.86 16.91
N LYS A 32 -1.77 -13.16 17.85
CA LYS A 32 -1.93 -11.72 17.84
C LYS A 32 -0.59 -11.01 18.02
N ASP A 33 0.22 -11.44 18.97
CA ASP A 33 1.53 -10.83 19.25
C ASP A 33 2.47 -11.01 18.05
N LYS A 34 2.50 -12.18 17.44
CA LYS A 34 3.26 -12.44 16.21
C LYS A 34 2.76 -11.59 15.03
N LEU A 35 1.47 -11.38 14.94
CA LEU A 35 0.89 -10.54 13.89
C LEU A 35 1.26 -9.06 14.10
N MET A 36 1.19 -8.58 15.35
CA MET A 36 1.64 -7.23 15.69
C MET A 36 3.13 -7.05 15.39
N GLU A 37 3.99 -7.95 15.81
CA GLU A 37 5.43 -7.93 15.52
C GLU A 37 5.74 -7.91 14.02
N ALA A 38 4.95 -8.62 13.21
CA ALA A 38 5.14 -8.70 11.77
C ALA A 38 4.58 -7.49 11.00
N LEU A 39 3.55 -6.83 11.50
CA LEU A 39 2.82 -5.77 10.78
C LEU A 39 3.06 -4.36 11.35
N ASP A 40 3.36 -4.19 12.63
CA ASP A 40 3.75 -2.91 13.24
C ASP A 40 5.22 -2.60 12.91
N VAL A 41 5.44 -2.18 11.67
CA VAL A 41 6.80 -2.01 11.11
C VAL A 41 7.49 -0.75 11.67
N ASN A 42 6.72 0.26 12.03
CA ASN A 42 7.19 1.51 12.62
C ASN A 42 7.24 1.48 14.16
N GLN A 43 6.81 0.35 14.76
CA GLN A 43 6.86 0.06 16.23
C GLN A 43 6.12 1.12 17.08
N ASN A 44 5.03 1.66 16.56
CA ASN A 44 4.21 2.63 17.29
C ASN A 44 3.13 1.97 18.18
N GLY A 45 3.05 0.65 18.22
CA GLY A 45 2.10 -0.16 18.98
C GLY A 45 0.72 -0.31 18.33
N LYS A 46 0.60 0.04 17.02
CA LYS A 46 -0.61 -0.07 16.24
C LYS A 46 -0.27 -0.55 14.83
N ILE A 47 -1.21 -1.24 14.20
CA ILE A 47 -1.14 -1.54 12.78
C ILE A 47 -1.98 -0.49 12.07
N ASP A 48 -1.34 0.36 11.27
CA ASP A 48 -2.01 1.43 10.52
C ASP A 48 -1.57 1.47 9.05
N ILE A 49 -2.06 2.48 8.31
CA ILE A 49 -1.79 2.58 6.87
C ILE A 49 -0.30 2.83 6.58
N GLU A 50 0.42 3.46 7.50
CA GLU A 50 1.85 3.72 7.35
C GLU A 50 2.64 2.42 7.35
N ASP A 51 2.32 1.50 8.29
CA ASP A 51 2.94 0.17 8.33
C ASP A 51 2.70 -0.60 7.04
N ILE A 52 1.48 -0.56 6.54
CA ILE A 52 1.10 -1.25 5.29
C ILE A 52 1.88 -0.68 4.10
N ILE A 53 2.03 0.64 4.02
CA ILE A 53 2.81 1.29 2.96
C ILE A 53 4.29 0.89 3.07
N ILE A 54 4.87 0.96 4.27
CA ILE A 54 6.27 0.60 4.50
C ILE A 54 6.50 -0.88 4.17
N LEU A 55 5.64 -1.77 4.65
CA LEU A 55 5.71 -3.21 4.39
C LEU A 55 5.64 -3.53 2.89
N GLY A 56 4.69 -2.90 2.20
CA GLY A 56 4.54 -3.06 0.76
C GLY A 56 5.76 -2.56 -0.01
N LEU A 57 6.28 -1.38 0.31
CA LEU A 57 7.45 -0.81 -0.37
C LEU A 57 8.76 -1.56 -0.08
N LYS A 58 8.87 -2.23 1.07
CA LYS A 58 9.99 -3.14 1.39
C LYS A 58 9.95 -4.43 0.58
N THR A 59 8.80 -4.78 0.02
CA THR A 59 8.65 -6.02 -0.74
C THR A 59 9.49 -5.95 -2.03
N PRO A 60 10.35 -6.95 -2.30
CA PRO A 60 11.17 -6.96 -3.51
C PRO A 60 10.34 -6.80 -4.78
N GLY A 61 10.78 -5.91 -5.68
CA GLY A 61 10.10 -5.63 -6.95
C GLY A 61 8.92 -4.68 -6.87
N VAL A 62 8.62 -4.10 -5.70
CA VAL A 62 7.58 -3.07 -5.54
C VAL A 62 8.11 -1.68 -5.86
N HIS A 63 9.34 -1.38 -5.49
CA HIS A 63 9.96 -0.10 -5.88
C HIS A 63 10.13 -0.03 -7.40
N ILE A 64 9.69 1.08 -7.99
CA ILE A 64 9.78 1.36 -9.43
C ILE A 64 10.74 2.53 -9.61
N ASP A 65 11.87 2.28 -10.25
CA ASP A 65 12.77 3.34 -10.71
C ASP A 65 12.09 4.18 -11.80
N ARG A 66 11.95 5.48 -11.54
CA ARG A 66 11.23 6.41 -12.41
C ARG A 66 11.87 6.52 -13.78
N THR A 67 13.18 6.63 -13.82
CA THR A 67 13.95 6.79 -15.05
C THR A 67 13.78 5.57 -15.95
N SER A 68 14.08 4.39 -15.45
CA SER A 68 13.94 3.13 -16.20
C SER A 68 12.49 2.89 -16.65
N PHE A 69 11.51 3.27 -15.83
CA PHE A 69 10.11 3.12 -16.19
C PHE A 69 9.74 4.03 -17.37
N LEU A 70 10.05 5.33 -17.30
CA LEU A 70 9.72 6.29 -18.36
C LEU A 70 10.48 5.97 -19.66
N GLU A 71 11.76 5.62 -19.57
CA GLU A 71 12.53 5.15 -20.72
C GLU A 71 11.84 3.98 -21.42
N LYS A 72 11.47 2.96 -20.66
CA LYS A 72 10.81 1.77 -21.20
C LYS A 72 9.47 2.06 -21.87
N GLN A 73 8.69 3.02 -21.34
CA GLN A 73 7.41 3.38 -21.92
C GLN A 73 7.57 4.11 -23.26
N PHE A 74 8.56 4.99 -23.36
CA PHE A 74 8.66 5.91 -24.49
C PHE A 74 9.73 5.57 -25.53
N MET A 75 10.69 4.65 -25.23
CA MET A 75 11.81 4.34 -26.10
C MET A 75 11.43 3.81 -27.50
N LYS A 76 10.21 3.29 -27.67
CA LYS A 76 9.75 2.77 -28.97
C LYS A 76 9.26 3.86 -29.90
N ASN A 77 8.68 4.92 -29.34
CA ASN A 77 7.93 5.92 -30.11
C ASN A 77 8.61 7.29 -30.14
N TYR A 78 9.58 7.54 -29.25
CA TYR A 78 10.19 8.85 -29.07
C TYR A 78 11.71 8.81 -29.16
N PRO A 79 12.33 9.87 -29.70
CA PRO A 79 13.79 10.01 -29.73
C PRO A 79 14.35 10.30 -28.32
N LYS A 80 15.65 10.01 -28.13
CA LYS A 80 16.31 10.10 -26.82
C LYS A 80 16.18 11.45 -26.13
N HIS A 81 16.21 12.58 -26.89
CA HIS A 81 16.08 13.91 -26.29
C HIS A 81 14.68 14.14 -25.67
N VAL A 82 13.60 13.68 -26.33
CA VAL A 82 12.25 13.76 -25.77
C VAL A 82 12.12 12.91 -24.51
N ILE A 83 12.71 11.71 -24.51
CA ILE A 83 12.73 10.84 -23.31
C ILE A 83 13.51 11.50 -22.17
N HIS A 84 14.65 12.11 -22.48
CA HIS A 84 15.44 12.85 -21.51
C HIS A 84 14.62 13.99 -20.88
N ASP A 85 13.92 14.77 -21.69
CA ASP A 85 13.06 15.86 -21.21
C ASP A 85 11.87 15.33 -20.38
N ALA A 86 11.29 14.18 -20.76
CA ALA A 86 10.25 13.52 -19.98
C ALA A 86 10.74 13.06 -18.60
N ILE A 87 11.99 12.61 -18.51
CA ILE A 87 12.61 12.22 -17.25
C ILE A 87 12.97 13.46 -16.43
N LEU A 88 13.58 14.47 -17.05
CA LEU A 88 14.06 15.67 -16.36
C LEU A 88 12.92 16.53 -15.83
N TYR A 89 11.85 16.67 -16.62
CA TYR A 89 10.67 17.46 -16.28
C TYR A 89 9.45 16.56 -16.05
N ASN A 90 8.72 16.26 -17.12
CA ASN A 90 7.61 15.30 -17.13
C ASN A 90 7.21 14.97 -18.58
N PRO A 91 6.48 13.86 -18.82
CA PRO A 91 6.07 13.47 -20.17
C PRO A 91 5.28 14.53 -20.95
N ALA A 92 4.34 15.22 -20.31
CA ALA A 92 3.53 16.25 -20.97
C ALA A 92 4.39 17.49 -21.36
N HIS A 93 5.35 17.86 -20.51
CA HIS A 93 6.31 18.95 -20.81
C HIS A 93 7.21 18.60 -22.01
N ALA A 94 7.62 17.34 -22.12
CA ALA A 94 8.41 16.84 -23.25
C ALA A 94 7.62 16.76 -24.58
N GLY A 95 6.35 17.17 -24.59
CA GLY A 95 5.50 17.17 -25.76
C GLY A 95 4.80 15.85 -26.05
N ILE A 96 4.83 14.88 -25.12
CA ILE A 96 4.09 13.63 -25.25
C ILE A 96 2.59 13.92 -25.06
N PRO A 97 1.73 13.51 -26.02
CA PRO A 97 0.29 13.79 -25.96
C PRO A 97 -0.36 13.20 -24.70
N VAL A 98 -1.22 13.98 -24.06
CA VAL A 98 -1.95 13.53 -22.84
C VAL A 98 -2.80 12.28 -23.14
N SER A 99 -3.32 12.13 -24.35
CA SER A 99 -4.06 10.93 -24.77
C SER A 99 -3.19 9.67 -24.73
N GLU A 100 -1.90 9.77 -25.11
CA GLU A 100 -0.96 8.65 -25.06
C GLU A 100 -0.57 8.35 -23.60
N ILE A 101 -0.31 9.39 -22.82
CA ILE A 101 -0.05 9.23 -21.36
C ILE A 101 -1.22 8.50 -20.69
N ASN A 102 -2.46 8.89 -20.99
CA ASN A 102 -3.65 8.23 -20.45
C ASN A 102 -3.78 6.78 -20.93
N ALA A 103 -3.50 6.49 -22.20
CA ALA A 103 -3.53 5.12 -22.70
C ALA A 103 -2.50 4.21 -22.00
N ILE A 104 -1.30 4.74 -21.73
CA ILE A 104 -0.28 4.02 -20.94
C ILE A 104 -0.75 3.85 -19.50
N ALA A 105 -1.37 4.86 -18.89
CA ALA A 105 -1.91 4.78 -17.55
C ALA A 105 -2.98 3.68 -17.43
N ASP A 106 -3.89 3.58 -18.39
CA ASP A 106 -4.91 2.51 -18.45
C ASP A 106 -4.27 1.12 -18.53
N GLN A 107 -3.24 0.96 -19.37
CA GLN A 107 -2.48 -0.30 -19.47
C GLN A 107 -1.77 -0.66 -18.15
N VAL A 108 -1.20 0.32 -17.45
CA VAL A 108 -0.60 0.13 -16.13
C VAL A 108 -1.63 -0.37 -15.13
N ILE A 109 -2.80 0.27 -15.07
CA ILE A 109 -3.88 -0.13 -14.16
C ILE A 109 -4.34 -1.55 -14.47
N GLU A 110 -4.57 -1.86 -15.74
CA GLU A 110 -5.00 -3.19 -16.16
C GLU A 110 -3.97 -4.27 -15.81
N TYR A 111 -2.70 -4.02 -16.10
CA TYR A 111 -1.61 -4.94 -15.79
C TYR A 111 -1.52 -5.25 -14.29
N GLU A 112 -1.43 -4.22 -13.45
CA GLU A 112 -1.28 -4.41 -11.99
C GLU A 112 -2.54 -5.05 -11.37
N ARG A 113 -3.71 -4.69 -11.85
CA ARG A 113 -4.98 -5.35 -11.46
C ARG A 113 -4.98 -6.84 -11.80
N ASN A 114 -4.52 -7.20 -12.99
CA ASN A 114 -4.46 -8.60 -13.44
C ASN A 114 -3.44 -9.40 -12.63
N CYS A 115 -2.32 -8.79 -12.22
CA CYS A 115 -1.36 -9.40 -11.30
C CYS A 115 -2.00 -9.74 -9.96
N VAL A 116 -2.75 -8.81 -9.34
CA VAL A 116 -3.47 -9.05 -8.08
C VAL A 116 -4.47 -10.21 -8.23
N SER A 117 -5.27 -10.19 -9.30
CA SER A 117 -6.31 -11.20 -9.53
C SER A 117 -5.73 -12.59 -9.78
N GLY A 118 -4.61 -12.69 -10.52
CA GLY A 118 -3.95 -13.96 -10.83
C GLY A 118 -3.40 -14.67 -9.59
N ILE A 119 -2.90 -13.92 -8.61
CA ILE A 119 -2.33 -14.47 -7.38
C ILE A 119 -3.42 -14.96 -6.43
N SER A 120 -4.50 -14.21 -6.28
CA SER A 120 -5.64 -14.61 -5.44
C SER A 120 -6.24 -15.97 -5.85
N LEU A 121 -6.13 -16.35 -7.13
CA LEU A 121 -6.56 -17.64 -7.65
C LEU A 121 -5.55 -18.77 -7.38
N ALA A 122 -4.26 -18.47 -7.25
CA ALA A 122 -3.20 -19.44 -7.05
C ALA A 122 -2.98 -19.84 -5.58
N LEU A 123 -3.27 -18.92 -4.66
CA LEU A 123 -3.13 -19.12 -3.22
C LEU A 123 -4.48 -19.56 -2.63
N GLY A 124 -4.81 -20.84 -2.77
CA GLY A 124 -5.97 -21.42 -2.05
C GLY A 124 -5.89 -21.07 -0.56
N VAL A 125 -7.02 -20.64 0.02
CA VAL A 125 -7.11 -20.13 1.41
C VAL A 125 -6.68 -21.20 2.42
N PRO A 126 -5.52 -21.08 3.09
CA PRO A 126 -5.17 -21.94 4.20
C PRO A 126 -6.06 -21.59 5.41
N GLY A 127 -6.73 -22.58 5.99
CA GLY A 127 -7.57 -22.36 7.16
C GLY A 127 -6.77 -22.27 8.47
N GLY A 128 -7.30 -21.53 9.45
CA GLY A 128 -6.84 -21.58 10.85
C GLY A 128 -5.48 -20.93 11.13
N ILE A 129 -4.60 -21.61 11.86
CA ILE A 129 -3.30 -21.07 12.33
C ILE A 129 -2.34 -20.76 11.18
N ALA A 130 -2.42 -21.47 10.06
CA ALA A 130 -1.63 -21.20 8.87
C ALA A 130 -1.91 -19.81 8.30
N MET A 131 -3.14 -19.31 8.43
CA MET A 131 -3.56 -17.98 7.96
C MET A 131 -2.82 -16.83 8.68
N ALA A 132 -2.55 -16.96 9.98
CA ALA A 132 -1.80 -15.94 10.73
C ALA A 132 -0.33 -15.82 10.27
N ALA A 133 0.25 -16.89 9.75
CA ALA A 133 1.63 -16.91 9.25
C ALA A 133 1.75 -16.35 7.84
N THR A 134 0.70 -16.48 6.99
CA THR A 134 0.71 -16.01 5.60
C THR A 134 0.17 -14.59 5.44
N LEU A 135 -0.67 -14.13 6.37
CA LEU A 135 -1.36 -12.85 6.29
C LEU A 135 -0.44 -11.63 6.06
N PRO A 136 0.73 -11.49 6.73
CA PRO A 136 1.66 -10.38 6.45
C PRO A 136 2.17 -10.40 5.00
N ALA A 137 2.49 -11.57 4.47
CA ALA A 137 2.95 -11.73 3.09
C ALA A 137 1.84 -11.41 2.07
N ASP A 138 0.61 -11.84 2.34
CA ASP A 138 -0.56 -11.58 1.50
C ASP A 138 -0.88 -10.07 1.47
N ILE A 139 -0.84 -9.41 2.62
CA ILE A 139 -0.99 -7.95 2.75
C ILE A 139 0.12 -7.24 1.97
N ALA A 140 1.38 -7.60 2.21
CA ALA A 140 2.53 -6.99 1.53
C ALA A 140 2.43 -7.13 0.01
N GLN A 141 2.01 -8.29 -0.48
CA GLN A 141 1.85 -8.56 -1.90
C GLN A 141 0.68 -7.77 -2.50
N TYR A 142 -0.49 -7.79 -1.88
CA TYR A 142 -1.66 -7.04 -2.35
C TYR A 142 -1.37 -5.54 -2.43
N TYR A 143 -0.88 -4.96 -1.35
CA TYR A 143 -0.51 -3.55 -1.33
C TYR A 143 0.70 -3.25 -2.21
N GLY A 144 1.61 -4.19 -2.36
CA GLY A 144 2.75 -4.07 -3.27
C GLY A 144 2.32 -3.74 -4.70
N TYR A 145 1.33 -4.45 -5.26
CA TYR A 145 0.80 -4.14 -6.59
C TYR A 145 0.10 -2.78 -6.66
N MET A 146 -0.65 -2.41 -5.63
CA MET A 146 -1.28 -1.09 -5.55
C MET A 146 -0.21 0.02 -5.52
N LEU A 147 0.85 -0.15 -4.75
CA LEU A 147 1.96 0.79 -4.65
C LEU A 147 2.76 0.88 -5.95
N ARG A 148 2.93 -0.22 -6.68
CA ARG A 148 3.51 -0.21 -8.04
C ARG A 148 2.66 0.60 -9.00
N ALA A 149 1.34 0.39 -8.99
CA ALA A 149 0.42 1.17 -9.82
C ALA A 149 0.50 2.67 -9.48
N ILE A 150 0.47 3.02 -8.19
CA ILE A 150 0.58 4.40 -7.71
C ILE A 150 1.88 5.05 -8.22
N GLN A 151 3.04 4.42 -8.02
CA GLN A 151 4.34 4.94 -8.47
C GLN A 151 4.33 5.20 -9.99
N LYS A 152 3.95 4.21 -10.78
CA LYS A 152 3.93 4.32 -12.24
C LYS A 152 3.00 5.43 -12.73
N LEU A 153 1.79 5.54 -12.15
CA LEU A 153 0.85 6.61 -12.48
C LEU A 153 1.39 7.98 -12.08
N LEU A 154 1.95 8.12 -10.89
CA LEU A 154 2.56 9.36 -10.44
C LEU A 154 3.68 9.81 -11.41
N TYR A 155 4.54 8.88 -11.86
CA TYR A 155 5.63 9.19 -12.78
C TYR A 155 5.14 9.62 -14.16
N LEU A 156 4.09 8.97 -14.69
CA LEU A 156 3.46 9.36 -15.95
C LEU A 156 2.86 10.76 -15.89
N TYR A 157 2.30 11.16 -14.76
CA TYR A 157 1.70 12.47 -14.57
C TYR A 157 2.65 13.53 -13.98
N GLY A 158 3.96 13.24 -13.96
CA GLY A 158 5.00 14.22 -13.68
C GLY A 158 5.37 14.41 -12.22
N PHE A 159 4.90 13.54 -11.34
CA PHE A 159 5.36 13.54 -9.96
C PHE A 159 6.82 13.05 -9.87
N PRO A 160 7.56 13.50 -8.85
CA PRO A 160 8.92 13.06 -8.62
C PRO A 160 8.97 11.58 -8.23
N GLU A 161 10.17 11.02 -8.27
CA GLU A 161 10.41 9.68 -7.78
C GLU A 161 10.08 9.56 -6.29
N ILE A 162 9.44 8.44 -5.94
CA ILE A 162 9.20 8.06 -4.56
C ILE A 162 10.50 7.51 -4.00
N TYR A 163 11.11 8.28 -3.12
CA TYR A 163 12.38 7.91 -2.50
C TYR A 163 12.13 7.23 -1.14
N ILE A 164 12.79 6.09 -0.94
CA ILE A 164 12.76 5.35 0.33
C ILE A 164 14.18 5.38 0.88
N GLU A 165 14.40 6.18 1.91
CA GLU A 165 15.69 6.27 2.56
C GLU A 165 15.93 5.02 3.42
N ASN A 166 17.05 4.32 3.17
CA ASN A 166 17.46 3.10 3.90
C ASN A 166 16.40 1.99 3.96
N GLY A 167 15.44 1.95 3.03
CA GLY A 167 14.40 0.91 2.94
C GLY A 167 13.35 0.96 4.06
N THR A 168 13.38 1.97 4.93
CA THR A 168 12.45 2.05 6.08
C THR A 168 11.92 3.45 6.34
N ASN A 169 12.60 4.47 5.86
CA ASN A 169 12.22 5.85 6.13
C ASN A 169 11.64 6.51 4.88
N ILE A 170 10.40 6.91 4.97
CA ILE A 170 9.67 7.62 3.93
C ILE A 170 9.36 8.99 4.51
N ASP A 171 9.68 10.04 3.76
CA ASP A 171 9.33 11.40 4.21
C ASP A 171 7.81 11.60 4.29
N ASP A 172 7.37 12.50 5.15
CA ASP A 172 5.96 12.78 5.41
C ASP A 172 5.19 13.19 4.14
N GLU A 173 5.85 13.87 3.19
CA GLU A 173 5.23 14.30 1.94
C GLU A 173 4.89 13.09 1.08
N THR A 174 5.85 12.21 0.87
CA THR A 174 5.70 10.97 0.11
C THR A 174 4.67 10.04 0.76
N MET A 175 4.74 9.86 2.09
CA MET A 175 3.77 9.07 2.83
C MET A 175 2.34 9.60 2.66
N ASN A 176 2.16 10.91 2.79
CA ASN A 176 0.87 11.55 2.66
C ASN A 176 0.32 11.50 1.22
N LEU A 177 1.20 11.60 0.21
CA LEU A 177 0.82 11.46 -1.19
C LEU A 177 0.35 10.04 -1.50
N ILE A 178 1.09 9.02 -1.06
CA ILE A 178 0.71 7.62 -1.24
C ILE A 178 -0.61 7.34 -0.51
N THR A 179 -0.77 7.79 0.73
CA THR A 179 -2.01 7.67 1.51
C THR A 179 -3.20 8.29 0.78
N LEU A 180 -3.01 9.47 0.17
CA LEU A 180 -4.05 10.12 -0.63
C LEU A 180 -4.41 9.29 -1.87
N CYS A 181 -3.43 8.74 -2.58
CA CYS A 181 -3.64 7.87 -3.74
C CYS A 181 -4.40 6.59 -3.35
N LEU A 182 -4.03 5.94 -2.24
CA LEU A 182 -4.78 4.82 -1.69
C LEU A 182 -6.23 5.21 -1.35
N GLY A 183 -6.43 6.39 -0.76
CA GLY A 183 -7.76 6.92 -0.50
C GLY A 183 -8.62 7.09 -1.77
N VAL A 184 -8.00 7.46 -2.91
CA VAL A 184 -8.68 7.50 -4.21
C VAL A 184 -9.06 6.08 -4.65
N MET A 185 -8.14 5.11 -4.56
CA MET A 185 -8.37 3.72 -4.96
C MET A 185 -9.48 3.07 -4.12
N TYR A 186 -9.58 3.41 -2.85
CA TYR A 186 -10.66 2.94 -1.95
C TYR A 186 -11.93 3.79 -2.00
N GLY A 187 -12.02 4.77 -2.90
CA GLY A 187 -13.21 5.60 -3.07
C GLY A 187 -13.52 6.52 -1.90
N VAL A 188 -12.52 6.91 -1.10
CA VAL A 188 -12.73 7.83 0.03
C VAL A 188 -13.24 9.17 -0.48
N LYS A 189 -14.40 9.59 0.01
CA LYS A 189 -15.06 10.83 -0.41
C LYS A 189 -14.15 12.04 -0.24
N GLY A 190 -13.88 12.73 -1.32
CA GLY A 190 -13.03 13.93 -1.38
C GLY A 190 -11.57 13.65 -1.76
N ALA A 191 -11.09 12.39 -1.71
CA ALA A 191 -9.71 12.06 -2.08
C ALA A 191 -9.41 12.40 -3.54
N THR A 192 -10.29 12.02 -4.46
CA THR A 192 -10.16 12.31 -5.90
C THR A 192 -10.07 13.81 -6.19
N SER A 193 -10.93 14.63 -5.58
CA SER A 193 -10.88 16.09 -5.76
C SER A 193 -9.60 16.69 -5.20
N THR A 194 -9.13 16.20 -4.06
CA THR A 194 -7.86 16.63 -3.44
C THR A 194 -6.67 16.30 -4.34
N LEU A 195 -6.59 15.06 -4.87
CA LEU A 195 -5.52 14.67 -5.77
C LEU A 195 -5.55 15.46 -7.09
N LYS A 196 -6.74 15.74 -7.62
CA LYS A 196 -6.91 16.61 -8.81
C LYS A 196 -6.43 18.03 -8.57
N MET A 197 -6.72 18.62 -7.42
CA MET A 197 -6.22 19.95 -7.05
C MET A 197 -4.70 19.97 -6.93
N LEU A 198 -4.10 18.94 -6.32
CA LEU A 198 -2.66 18.77 -6.19
C LEU A 198 -1.99 18.66 -7.57
N SER A 199 -2.51 17.80 -8.45
CA SER A 199 -1.99 17.63 -9.83
C SER A 199 -2.11 18.92 -10.64
N THR A 200 -3.22 19.67 -10.48
CA THR A 200 -3.40 20.96 -11.15
C THR A 200 -2.38 22.00 -10.66
N ALA A 201 -2.08 22.03 -9.37
CA ALA A 201 -1.07 22.92 -8.81
C ALA A 201 0.34 22.59 -9.34
N LEU A 202 0.69 21.29 -9.42
CA LEU A 202 1.93 20.83 -10.05
C LEU A 202 2.03 21.28 -11.50
N GLY A 203 0.99 21.06 -12.29
CA GLY A 203 0.95 21.43 -13.71
C GLY A 203 1.06 22.94 -13.95
N ARG A 204 0.73 23.77 -12.95
CA ARG A 204 0.92 25.25 -12.99
C ARG A 204 2.30 25.71 -12.50
N GLY A 205 3.23 24.80 -12.25
CA GLY A 205 4.58 25.12 -11.81
C GLY A 205 4.67 25.59 -10.36
N VAL A 206 3.71 25.22 -9.52
CA VAL A 206 3.79 25.50 -8.07
C VAL A 206 5.00 24.78 -7.51
N GLU A 207 5.84 25.51 -6.79
CA GLU A 207 7.06 24.97 -6.20
C GLU A 207 6.77 23.74 -5.34
N LYS A 208 7.61 22.71 -5.48
CA LYS A 208 7.55 21.45 -4.75
C LYS A 208 7.43 21.65 -3.23
N LYS A 209 8.14 22.67 -2.70
CA LYS A 209 8.10 23.03 -1.28
C LYS A 209 6.72 23.51 -0.79
N LEU A 210 5.94 24.17 -1.65
CA LEU A 210 4.59 24.61 -1.31
C LEU A 210 3.61 23.44 -1.33
N LEU A 211 3.80 22.45 -2.22
CA LEU A 211 3.01 21.24 -2.28
C LEU A 211 3.29 20.35 -1.08
N SER A 212 4.55 20.20 -0.69
CA SER A 212 4.95 19.51 0.53
C SER A 212 4.26 20.09 1.76
N LYS A 213 4.33 21.42 1.92
CA LYS A 213 3.66 22.11 3.02
C LYS A 213 2.13 21.93 3.01
N ALA A 214 1.51 21.89 1.82
CA ALA A 214 0.07 21.67 1.69
C ALA A 214 -0.35 20.25 2.10
N LEU A 215 0.48 19.24 1.81
CA LEU A 215 0.24 17.85 2.19
C LEU A 215 0.50 17.58 3.68
N THR A 216 1.51 18.22 4.28
CA THR A 216 1.96 17.90 5.66
C THR A 216 1.29 18.76 6.72
N LYS A 217 1.01 20.03 6.45
CA LYS A 217 0.47 21.00 7.44
C LYS A 217 -0.62 21.91 6.90
N GLY A 218 -0.95 21.82 5.59
CA GLY A 218 -1.80 22.77 4.91
C GLY A 218 -3.16 22.23 4.49
N THR A 219 -3.62 22.68 3.34
CA THR A 219 -4.98 22.48 2.81
C THR A 219 -5.36 21.01 2.61
N PHE A 220 -4.39 20.13 2.29
CA PHE A 220 -4.65 18.71 1.99
C PHE A 220 -4.46 17.79 3.20
N TYR A 221 -3.74 18.25 4.23
CA TYR A 221 -3.45 17.46 5.42
C TYR A 221 -4.71 16.91 6.15
N PRO A 222 -5.81 17.68 6.32
CA PRO A 222 -7.03 17.15 6.94
C PRO A 222 -7.63 15.95 6.19
N MET A 223 -7.48 15.90 4.86
CA MET A 223 -7.94 14.77 4.05
C MET A 223 -7.06 13.56 4.27
N VAL A 224 -5.74 13.73 4.22
CA VAL A 224 -4.78 12.65 4.50
C VAL A 224 -5.04 12.04 5.88
N LYS A 225 -5.19 12.88 6.91
CA LYS A 225 -5.50 12.44 8.27
C LYS A 225 -6.86 11.71 8.39
N LYS A 226 -7.81 12.02 7.53
CA LYS A 226 -9.07 11.29 7.45
C LYS A 226 -8.89 9.89 6.87
N ILE A 227 -8.05 9.75 5.84
CA ILE A 227 -7.75 8.47 5.19
C ILE A 227 -6.98 7.56 6.14
N SER A 228 -5.96 8.08 6.82
CA SER A 228 -5.12 7.31 7.75
C SER A 228 -5.86 6.75 8.97
N LYS A 229 -7.09 7.16 9.20
CA LYS A 229 -7.95 6.66 10.31
C LYS A 229 -8.88 5.52 9.88
N TRP A 230 -8.83 5.11 8.63
CA TRP A 230 -9.57 3.96 8.09
C TRP A 230 -8.76 2.68 8.23
#